data_81ca17f1a6794aa11f47dc506ad7b70b
#
_entry.id   81ca17f1a6794aa11f47dc506ad7b70b
#
_cell.length_a   1.000
_cell.length_b   1.000
_cell.length_c   1.000
_cell.angle_alpha   90.00
_cell.angle_beta   90.00
_cell.angle_gamma   90.00
#
_symmetry.space_group_name_H-M   'P 1'
#
loop_
_entity.id
_entity.type
_entity.pdbx_description
1 polymer ?
#
loop_
_entity_poly.entity_id
_entity_poly.type
_entity_poly.pdbx_seq_one_letter_code
_entity_poly.pdbx_strand_id
1 'polypeptide(L)'
;MTQESFIGYRMLKESFAALRTSSYLRLGKQRFDENGDTFAFKQIGKLGILTNDPINVKAILSSQFQDYGVGKRRAEAFEPLIGHGIFTADGPAWEKARKLVRPSFARGQLDDITIFEPHFQNFMASLPAGTQSVDLQPLFQGLTLDISTDFLFGESTDVLSSSKAASAGRTFADAFDRAQKSVIGAFALGSAAWLDPRSNFKQDQSTVQEFMSGYVDKALSTDKIEVRDRYQERYSFAEEFSKLTEDRELIRGGLLNLLLAGRDTTSSLLSNLFFMLARHPDTYAKLAEEVRTTVPQTGEPPTLEDLRSMKYLRGCINESLRLHPPIPRNSREALRDTTLPTGGGPDGTEPIFVPEGTQVGYQIFSMHRRKDVYGEDADDFVPERWTESNLRPGWAFLPFNGGPRICIGQQFALNLASYIVCRVVQHIDSVESCDLSPWREGLGISCSTGDGAWVRLHQRV
;
A
#
# COMPACT_ATOMS: atom_id res chain seq x y z
N MET A 1 -19.13 24.20 -12.06
CA MET A 1 -20.08 23.21 -11.54
C MET A 1 -20.61 22.44 -12.72
N THR A 2 -20.29 21.14 -12.82
CA THR A 2 -20.91 20.26 -13.79
C THR A 2 -22.41 20.26 -13.56
N GLN A 3 -23.24 20.27 -14.65
CA GLN A 3 -24.70 20.13 -14.60
C GLN A 3 -25.09 18.76 -14.01
N GLU A 4 -24.93 18.58 -12.72
CA GLU A 4 -25.32 17.35 -12.04
C GLU A 4 -26.67 17.49 -11.36
N SER A 5 -27.43 16.39 -11.35
CA SER A 5 -28.68 16.28 -10.58
C SER A 5 -28.37 16.56 -9.10
N PHE A 6 -29.36 17.06 -8.37
CA PHE A 6 -29.28 17.42 -6.95
C PHE A 6 -28.64 16.32 -6.04
N ILE A 7 -28.70 15.07 -6.45
CA ILE A 7 -28.23 13.89 -5.69
C ILE A 7 -26.87 13.37 -6.18
N GLY A 8 -26.34 13.81 -7.35
CA GLY A 8 -25.14 13.25 -7.95
C GLY A 8 -25.33 11.83 -8.52
N TYR A 9 -26.55 11.49 -8.95
CA TYR A 9 -26.92 10.15 -9.41
C TYR A 9 -26.08 9.66 -10.60
N ARG A 10 -25.80 10.54 -11.55
CA ARG A 10 -24.98 10.20 -12.73
C ARG A 10 -23.60 9.74 -12.34
N MET A 11 -22.92 10.53 -11.51
CA MET A 11 -21.57 10.24 -11.03
C MET A 11 -21.51 8.92 -10.22
N LEU A 12 -22.55 8.65 -9.43
CA LEU A 12 -22.67 7.42 -8.67
C LEU A 12 -22.84 6.20 -9.60
N LYS A 13 -23.73 6.28 -10.58
CA LYS A 13 -23.97 5.22 -11.57
C LYS A 13 -22.71 4.90 -12.38
N GLU A 14 -22.02 5.92 -12.89
CA GLU A 14 -20.77 5.77 -13.63
C GLU A 14 -19.68 5.13 -12.75
N SER A 15 -19.58 5.57 -11.49
CA SER A 15 -18.60 5.02 -10.53
C SER A 15 -18.87 3.52 -10.25
N PHE A 16 -20.13 3.13 -10.06
CA PHE A 16 -20.47 1.71 -9.89
C PHE A 16 -20.20 0.88 -11.15
N ALA A 17 -20.48 1.41 -12.32
CA ALA A 17 -20.18 0.74 -13.59
C ALA A 17 -18.65 0.55 -13.73
N ALA A 18 -17.88 1.59 -13.45
CA ALA A 18 -16.43 1.55 -13.54
C ALA A 18 -15.78 0.59 -12.50
N LEU A 19 -16.33 0.50 -11.28
CA LEU A 19 -15.90 -0.48 -10.30
C LEU A 19 -16.12 -1.93 -10.78
N ARG A 20 -17.24 -2.19 -11.45
CA ARG A 20 -17.53 -3.52 -12.01
C ARG A 20 -16.63 -3.91 -13.18
N THR A 21 -16.11 -2.93 -13.90
CA THR A 21 -15.25 -3.13 -15.07
C THR A 21 -13.78 -2.88 -14.77
N SER A 22 -13.40 -2.71 -13.48
CA SER A 22 -12.01 -2.41 -13.06
C SER A 22 -11.40 -1.23 -13.84
N SER A 23 -12.16 -0.13 -13.95
CA SER A 23 -11.79 1.08 -14.68
C SER A 23 -12.04 2.38 -13.90
N TYR A 24 -12.24 2.29 -12.60
CA TYR A 24 -12.58 3.43 -11.73
C TYR A 24 -11.47 4.50 -11.67
N LEU A 25 -10.21 4.08 -11.67
CA LEU A 25 -9.07 5.00 -11.67
C LEU A 25 -8.96 5.74 -13.00
N ARG A 26 -9.19 5.05 -14.11
CA ARG A 26 -9.23 5.66 -15.45
C ARG A 26 -10.42 6.63 -15.60
N LEU A 27 -11.58 6.26 -15.07
CA LEU A 27 -12.72 7.18 -15.02
C LEU A 27 -12.38 8.43 -14.22
N GLY A 28 -11.65 8.30 -13.09
CA GLY A 28 -11.16 9.42 -12.30
C GLY A 28 -10.24 10.32 -13.11
N LYS A 29 -9.28 9.75 -13.85
CA LYS A 29 -8.38 10.51 -14.74
C LYS A 29 -9.17 11.25 -15.82
N GLN A 30 -10.10 10.57 -16.51
CA GLN A 30 -10.96 11.21 -17.51
C GLN A 30 -11.75 12.39 -16.94
N ARG A 31 -12.26 12.26 -15.71
CA ARG A 31 -12.98 13.38 -15.06
C ARG A 31 -12.08 14.59 -14.82
N PHE A 32 -10.79 14.39 -14.48
CA PHE A 32 -9.83 15.50 -14.39
C PHE A 32 -9.53 16.11 -15.76
N ASP A 33 -9.41 15.30 -16.80
CA ASP A 33 -9.20 15.77 -18.18
C ASP A 33 -10.40 16.62 -18.65
N GLU A 34 -11.63 16.31 -18.21
CA GLU A 34 -12.86 17.01 -18.59
C GLU A 34 -13.18 18.24 -17.72
N ASN A 35 -12.79 18.24 -16.44
CA ASN A 35 -13.25 19.26 -15.47
C ASN A 35 -12.10 20.09 -14.88
N GLY A 36 -10.85 19.83 -15.27
CA GLY A 36 -9.64 20.45 -14.70
C GLY A 36 -9.13 19.73 -13.46
N ASP A 37 -7.98 20.20 -12.97
CA ASP A 37 -7.21 19.55 -11.91
C ASP A 37 -7.89 19.56 -10.54
N THR A 38 -8.93 20.37 -10.36
CA THR A 38 -9.70 20.46 -9.12
C THR A 38 -11.14 20.78 -9.44
N PHE A 39 -12.06 19.97 -8.98
CA PHE A 39 -13.50 20.19 -9.19
C PHE A 39 -14.36 19.72 -8.02
N ALA A 40 -15.51 20.37 -7.84
CA ALA A 40 -16.50 19.99 -6.85
C ALA A 40 -17.52 18.99 -7.46
N PHE A 41 -17.98 18.07 -6.63
CA PHE A 41 -19.02 17.11 -6.98
C PHE A 41 -20.03 16.91 -5.83
N LYS A 42 -21.17 16.33 -6.14
CA LYS A 42 -22.13 15.89 -5.12
C LYS A 42 -22.20 14.37 -5.08
N GLN A 43 -22.18 13.80 -3.89
CA GLN A 43 -22.40 12.37 -3.66
C GLN A 43 -23.42 12.21 -2.54
N ILE A 44 -24.58 11.64 -2.88
CA ILE A 44 -25.70 11.43 -1.93
C ILE A 44 -26.04 12.75 -1.19
N GLY A 45 -26.14 13.84 -1.95
CA GLY A 45 -26.45 15.17 -1.42
C GLY A 45 -25.31 15.91 -0.68
N LYS A 46 -24.18 15.25 -0.41
CA LYS A 46 -23.02 15.89 0.24
C LYS A 46 -22.06 16.44 -0.80
N LEU A 47 -21.50 17.63 -0.49
CA LEU A 47 -20.43 18.23 -1.27
C LEU A 47 -19.13 17.46 -1.05
N GLY A 48 -18.42 17.22 -2.13
CA GLY A 48 -17.05 16.73 -2.13
C GLY A 48 -16.21 17.51 -3.14
N ILE A 49 -14.91 17.49 -2.96
CA ILE A 49 -13.93 18.06 -3.89
C ILE A 49 -12.96 16.97 -4.28
N LEU A 50 -12.62 16.91 -5.57
CA LEU A 50 -11.53 16.06 -6.07
C LEU A 50 -10.42 16.93 -6.63
N THR A 51 -9.18 16.56 -6.36
CA THR A 51 -8.00 17.24 -6.89
C THR A 51 -6.91 16.25 -7.27
N ASN A 52 -6.18 16.55 -8.35
CA ASN A 52 -4.90 15.95 -8.69
C ASN A 52 -3.80 17.02 -8.83
N ASP A 53 -4.09 18.27 -8.37
CA ASP A 53 -3.13 19.35 -8.33
C ASP A 53 -2.15 19.16 -7.17
N PRO A 54 -0.82 19.05 -7.45
CA PRO A 54 0.21 18.90 -6.42
C PRO A 54 0.22 20.04 -5.38
N ILE A 55 -0.20 21.25 -5.74
CA ILE A 55 -0.27 22.42 -4.84
C ILE A 55 -1.34 22.20 -3.79
N ASN A 56 -2.54 21.79 -4.22
CA ASN A 56 -3.64 21.47 -3.32
C ASN A 56 -3.33 20.25 -2.46
N VAL A 57 -2.72 19.20 -3.05
CA VAL A 57 -2.32 17.99 -2.29
C VAL A 57 -1.28 18.36 -1.23
N LYS A 58 -0.32 19.24 -1.54
CA LYS A 58 0.63 19.77 -0.55
C LYS A 58 -0.08 20.55 0.56
N ALA A 59 -1.08 21.37 0.23
CA ALA A 59 -1.85 22.10 1.23
C ALA A 59 -2.54 21.15 2.20
N ILE A 60 -3.29 20.18 1.69
CA ILE A 60 -4.04 19.19 2.48
C ILE A 60 -3.13 18.35 3.37
N LEU A 61 -1.96 17.95 2.87
CA LEU A 61 -1.09 17.00 3.57
C LEU A 61 -0.02 17.65 4.43
N SER A 62 0.31 18.92 4.20
CA SER A 62 1.46 19.57 4.84
C SER A 62 1.16 20.98 5.31
N SER A 63 1.00 21.98 4.44
CA SER A 63 0.96 23.39 4.86
C SER A 63 -0.30 23.77 5.63
N GLN A 64 -1.42 23.08 5.39
CA GLN A 64 -2.70 23.25 6.10
C GLN A 64 -3.09 21.95 6.82
N PHE A 65 -2.12 21.14 7.23
CA PHE A 65 -2.34 19.81 7.83
C PHE A 65 -3.32 19.83 9.01
N GLN A 66 -3.32 20.89 9.81
CA GLN A 66 -4.20 21.04 10.98
C GLN A 66 -5.68 21.26 10.62
N ASP A 67 -5.95 21.65 9.38
CA ASP A 67 -7.32 21.88 8.90
C ASP A 67 -7.97 20.62 8.34
N TYR A 68 -7.17 19.57 8.11
CA TYR A 68 -7.60 18.36 7.43
C TYR A 68 -7.28 17.09 8.24
N GLY A 69 -8.29 16.24 8.44
CA GLY A 69 -8.16 14.96 9.13
C GLY A 69 -8.52 13.76 8.24
N VAL A 70 -8.42 12.56 8.79
CA VAL A 70 -8.96 11.35 8.14
C VAL A 70 -10.48 11.32 8.20
N GLY A 71 -11.06 11.98 9.19
CA GLY A 71 -12.48 12.20 9.35
C GLY A 71 -13.24 11.04 9.97
N LYS A 72 -14.42 11.35 10.51
CA LYS A 72 -15.27 10.43 11.24
C LYS A 72 -15.71 9.23 10.41
N ARG A 73 -16.04 9.47 9.12
CA ARG A 73 -16.50 8.40 8.21
C ARG A 73 -15.46 7.28 8.06
N ARG A 74 -14.16 7.62 8.00
CA ARG A 74 -13.09 6.63 7.92
C ARG A 74 -12.94 5.88 9.24
N ALA A 75 -12.94 6.59 10.35
CA ALA A 75 -12.87 5.97 11.68
C ALA A 75 -13.99 4.94 11.85
N GLU A 76 -15.25 5.32 11.65
CA GLU A 76 -16.42 4.43 11.78
C GLU A 76 -16.35 3.18 10.88
N ALA A 77 -15.76 3.29 9.69
CA ALA A 77 -15.65 2.16 8.77
C ALA A 77 -14.50 1.20 9.13
N PHE A 78 -13.37 1.73 9.60
CA PHE A 78 -12.14 0.95 9.79
C PHE A 78 -11.94 0.46 11.22
N GLU A 79 -12.33 1.24 12.24
CA GLU A 79 -12.15 0.85 13.67
C GLU A 79 -12.71 -0.52 14.04
N PRO A 80 -13.85 -0.98 13.53
CA PRO A 80 -14.33 -2.31 13.85
C PRO A 80 -13.34 -3.42 13.52
N LEU A 81 -12.54 -3.27 12.48
CA LEU A 81 -11.54 -4.26 12.07
C LEU A 81 -10.18 -4.01 12.72
N ILE A 82 -9.65 -2.80 12.61
CA ILE A 82 -8.25 -2.50 12.96
C ILE A 82 -8.09 -1.69 14.25
N GLY A 83 -9.18 -1.35 14.93
CA GLY A 83 -9.14 -0.58 16.17
C GLY A 83 -8.68 0.86 16.01
N HIS A 84 -8.47 1.53 17.16
CA HIS A 84 -7.88 2.86 17.17
C HIS A 84 -6.39 2.81 16.80
N GLY A 85 -5.96 3.67 15.87
CA GLY A 85 -4.57 3.68 15.42
C GLY A 85 -4.27 4.78 14.40
N ILE A 86 -3.14 4.64 13.73
CA ILE A 86 -2.64 5.65 12.79
C ILE A 86 -3.55 5.90 11.57
N PHE A 87 -4.46 4.98 11.25
CA PHE A 87 -5.38 5.11 10.11
C PHE A 87 -6.77 5.62 10.49
N THR A 88 -7.13 5.56 11.78
CA THR A 88 -8.48 5.87 12.27
C THR A 88 -8.55 7.09 13.15
N ALA A 89 -7.41 7.54 13.69
CA ALA A 89 -7.35 8.66 14.62
C ALA A 89 -6.93 9.97 13.96
N ASP A 90 -7.39 11.11 14.54
CA ASP A 90 -6.99 12.46 14.22
C ASP A 90 -6.42 13.19 15.44
N GLY A 91 -5.76 14.33 15.22
CA GLY A 91 -5.23 15.21 16.26
C GLY A 91 -4.32 14.50 17.28
N PRO A 92 -4.46 14.81 18.59
CA PRO A 92 -3.59 14.25 19.64
C PRO A 92 -3.64 12.72 19.74
N ALA A 93 -4.76 12.08 19.41
CA ALA A 93 -4.89 10.62 19.42
C ALA A 93 -4.01 9.98 18.32
N TRP A 94 -4.00 10.57 17.13
CA TRP A 94 -3.11 10.15 16.04
C TRP A 94 -1.63 10.38 16.39
N GLU A 95 -1.30 11.54 16.97
CA GLU A 95 0.08 11.84 17.38
C GLU A 95 0.60 10.82 18.39
N LYS A 96 -0.24 10.45 19.39
CA LYS A 96 0.07 9.39 20.36
C LYS A 96 0.31 8.06 19.67
N ALA A 97 -0.61 7.62 18.79
CA ALA A 97 -0.49 6.35 18.07
C ALA A 97 0.79 6.33 17.21
N ARG A 98 1.08 7.42 16.48
CA ARG A 98 2.29 7.53 15.65
C ARG A 98 3.58 7.52 16.48
N LYS A 99 3.57 8.18 17.65
CA LYS A 99 4.72 8.20 18.56
C LYS A 99 5.05 6.80 19.10
N LEU A 100 4.03 5.99 19.37
CA LEU A 100 4.20 4.62 19.85
C LEU A 100 4.84 3.69 18.80
N VAL A 101 4.48 3.84 17.52
CA VAL A 101 4.99 2.96 16.46
C VAL A 101 6.34 3.42 15.89
N ARG A 102 6.68 4.71 16.01
CA ARG A 102 7.86 5.31 15.38
C ARG A 102 9.21 4.67 15.75
N PRO A 103 9.49 4.31 17.01
CA PRO A 103 10.77 3.72 17.38
C PRO A 103 11.13 2.47 16.60
N SER A 104 10.15 1.62 16.32
CA SER A 104 10.33 0.34 15.61
C SER A 104 10.67 0.51 14.11
N PHE A 105 10.45 1.70 13.57
CA PHE A 105 10.84 2.07 12.20
C PHE A 105 12.08 2.98 12.18
N ALA A 106 12.85 3.02 13.28
CA ALA A 106 14.15 3.69 13.30
C ALA A 106 15.16 2.93 12.42
N ARG A 107 16.13 3.65 11.84
CA ARG A 107 17.05 3.10 10.83
C ARG A 107 17.75 1.81 11.27
N GLY A 108 18.24 1.72 12.50
CA GLY A 108 18.92 0.52 12.97
C GLY A 108 18.09 -0.75 13.00
N GLN A 109 16.76 -0.64 13.12
CA GLN A 109 15.84 -1.78 13.10
C GLN A 109 15.52 -2.25 11.67
N LEU A 110 15.67 -1.35 10.69
CA LEU A 110 15.33 -1.62 9.29
C LEU A 110 16.54 -2.01 8.44
N ASP A 111 17.72 -1.96 9.01
CA ASP A 111 18.98 -2.27 8.31
C ASP A 111 19.28 -3.79 8.28
N ASP A 112 18.60 -4.59 9.12
CA ASP A 112 18.69 -6.04 9.07
C ASP A 112 17.73 -6.59 8.00
N ILE A 113 18.26 -6.82 6.80
CA ILE A 113 17.53 -7.42 5.68
C ILE A 113 17.65 -8.94 5.64
N THR A 114 18.42 -9.56 6.55
CA THR A 114 18.63 -11.01 6.59
C THR A 114 17.34 -11.75 6.98
N ILE A 115 16.43 -11.06 7.67
CA ILE A 115 15.11 -11.58 8.03
C ILE A 115 14.25 -11.96 6.80
N PHE A 116 14.55 -11.41 5.62
CA PHE A 116 13.77 -11.68 4.41
C PHE A 116 14.14 -13.02 3.74
N GLU A 117 15.37 -13.50 3.94
CA GLU A 117 15.89 -14.66 3.20
C GLU A 117 15.11 -15.95 3.48
N PRO A 118 14.80 -16.36 4.72
CA PRO A 118 14.03 -17.58 4.96
C PRO A 118 12.67 -17.57 4.25
N HIS A 119 12.00 -16.40 4.23
CA HIS A 119 10.71 -16.25 3.57
C HIS A 119 10.84 -16.24 2.05
N PHE A 120 11.93 -15.66 1.51
CA PHE A 120 12.25 -15.74 0.10
C PHE A 120 12.47 -17.20 -0.34
N GLN A 121 13.17 -18.01 0.45
CA GLN A 121 13.37 -19.42 0.15
C GLN A 121 12.04 -20.20 0.14
N ASN A 122 11.13 -19.92 1.08
CA ASN A 122 9.78 -20.49 1.08
C ASN A 122 8.97 -20.05 -0.16
N PHE A 123 9.11 -18.80 -0.57
CA PHE A 123 8.50 -18.30 -1.80
C PHE A 123 9.03 -19.03 -3.03
N MET A 124 10.35 -19.19 -3.17
CA MET A 124 10.96 -19.92 -4.27
C MET A 124 10.52 -21.39 -4.30
N ALA A 125 10.44 -22.04 -3.14
CA ALA A 125 9.96 -23.42 -3.01
C ALA A 125 8.46 -23.56 -3.37
N SER A 126 7.68 -22.50 -3.32
CA SER A 126 6.25 -22.47 -3.68
C SER A 126 6.02 -22.28 -5.19
N LEU A 127 7.06 -21.93 -5.94
CA LEU A 127 6.95 -21.78 -7.39
C LEU A 127 6.80 -23.17 -8.06
N PRO A 128 5.97 -23.26 -9.11
CA PRO A 128 5.84 -24.51 -9.85
C PRO A 128 7.16 -24.88 -10.55
N ALA A 129 7.43 -26.17 -10.65
CA ALA A 129 8.60 -26.66 -11.34
C ALA A 129 8.51 -26.42 -12.87
N GLY A 130 9.65 -26.13 -13.48
CA GLY A 130 9.77 -25.93 -14.92
C GLY A 130 9.16 -24.59 -15.40
N THR A 131 8.65 -24.60 -16.62
CA THR A 131 8.14 -23.38 -17.30
C THR A 131 6.61 -23.27 -17.24
N GLN A 132 5.97 -23.74 -16.17
CA GLN A 132 4.53 -23.57 -15.99
C GLN A 132 4.18 -22.11 -15.68
N SER A 133 2.99 -21.70 -16.13
CA SER A 133 2.46 -20.38 -15.77
C SER A 133 2.06 -20.32 -14.31
N VAL A 134 2.35 -19.22 -13.66
CA VAL A 134 2.03 -18.97 -12.24
C VAL A 134 1.49 -17.55 -12.05
N ASP A 135 0.48 -17.41 -11.20
CA ASP A 135 0.09 -16.10 -10.69
C ASP A 135 0.95 -15.75 -9.48
N LEU A 136 1.81 -14.74 -9.63
CA LEU A 136 2.70 -14.29 -8.54
C LEU A 136 1.95 -13.51 -7.45
N GLN A 137 0.77 -12.96 -7.71
CA GLN A 137 0.08 -12.09 -6.76
C GLN A 137 -0.28 -12.80 -5.44
N PRO A 138 -0.92 -13.98 -5.41
CA PRO A 138 -1.18 -14.69 -4.16
C PRO A 138 0.10 -15.14 -3.45
N LEU A 139 1.16 -15.45 -4.20
CA LEU A 139 2.46 -15.81 -3.62
C LEU A 139 3.13 -14.61 -2.95
N PHE A 140 3.08 -13.42 -3.55
CA PHE A 140 3.56 -12.19 -2.91
C PHE A 140 2.70 -11.80 -1.70
N GLN A 141 1.40 -12.04 -1.71
CA GLN A 141 0.54 -11.83 -0.54
C GLN A 141 0.94 -12.74 0.62
N GLY A 142 1.22 -14.01 0.35
CA GLY A 142 1.74 -14.96 1.34
C GLY A 142 3.10 -14.53 1.87
N LEU A 143 4.04 -14.22 0.97
CA LEU A 143 5.39 -13.78 1.32
C LEU A 143 5.38 -12.55 2.23
N THR A 144 4.61 -11.52 1.86
CA THR A 144 4.53 -10.28 2.66
C THR A 144 3.80 -10.47 3.97
N LEU A 145 2.85 -11.42 4.06
CA LEU A 145 2.23 -11.80 5.32
C LEU A 145 3.24 -12.48 6.25
N ASP A 146 3.99 -13.47 5.75
CA ASP A 146 4.98 -14.19 6.52
C ASP A 146 6.08 -13.25 7.06
N ILE A 147 6.60 -12.36 6.21
CA ILE A 147 7.58 -11.35 6.62
C ILE A 147 6.98 -10.35 7.64
N SER A 148 5.74 -9.89 7.40
CA SER A 148 5.11 -8.93 8.30
C SER A 148 4.83 -9.53 9.67
N THR A 149 4.39 -10.78 9.73
CA THR A 149 4.12 -11.47 11.00
C THR A 149 5.41 -11.79 11.75
N ASP A 150 6.46 -12.19 11.03
CA ASP A 150 7.79 -12.36 11.63
C ASP A 150 8.32 -11.07 12.25
N PHE A 151 8.28 -9.96 11.51
CA PHE A 151 8.70 -8.65 12.03
C PHE A 151 7.83 -8.15 13.20
N LEU A 152 6.51 -8.31 13.09
CA LEU A 152 5.57 -7.80 14.10
C LEU A 152 5.51 -8.66 15.35
N PHE A 153 5.59 -9.97 15.23
CA PHE A 153 5.35 -10.91 16.32
C PHE A 153 6.59 -11.72 16.73
N GLY A 154 7.67 -11.64 15.96
CA GLY A 154 8.84 -12.51 16.12
C GLY A 154 8.59 -13.96 15.67
N GLU A 155 7.43 -14.21 15.06
CA GLU A 155 7.02 -15.53 14.53
C GLU A 155 6.29 -15.36 13.20
N SER A 156 6.70 -16.14 12.20
CA SER A 156 6.03 -16.20 10.90
C SER A 156 4.76 -17.05 10.95
N THR A 157 3.78 -16.68 10.14
CA THR A 157 2.59 -17.52 9.86
C THR A 157 2.89 -18.67 8.90
N ASP A 158 3.99 -18.61 8.17
CA ASP A 158 4.49 -19.59 7.20
C ASP A 158 3.41 -20.09 6.22
N VAL A 159 2.53 -19.17 5.76
CA VAL A 159 1.36 -19.51 4.91
C VAL A 159 1.77 -20.12 3.58
N LEU A 160 2.99 -19.82 3.10
CA LEU A 160 3.55 -20.42 1.89
C LEU A 160 4.03 -21.86 2.11
N SER A 161 4.21 -22.29 3.36
CA SER A 161 4.62 -23.66 3.64
C SER A 161 3.43 -24.65 3.59
N SER A 162 3.73 -25.92 3.37
CA SER A 162 2.73 -27.02 3.42
C SER A 162 2.47 -27.52 4.84
N SER A 163 3.00 -26.87 5.87
CA SER A 163 2.91 -27.30 7.26
C SER A 163 1.48 -27.17 7.81
N LYS A 164 1.15 -27.99 8.83
CA LYS A 164 -0.12 -27.83 9.57
C LYS A 164 -0.20 -26.49 10.31
N ALA A 165 0.93 -25.95 10.78
CA ALA A 165 1.00 -24.65 11.43
C ALA A 165 0.54 -23.51 10.50
N ALA A 166 0.83 -23.61 9.21
CA ALA A 166 0.37 -22.66 8.19
C ALA A 166 -1.17 -22.60 8.03
N SER A 167 -1.92 -23.61 8.50
CA SER A 167 -3.38 -23.65 8.36
C SER A 167 -4.07 -22.52 9.14
N ALA A 168 -3.62 -22.22 10.35
CA ALA A 168 -4.16 -21.11 11.15
C ALA A 168 -3.86 -19.75 10.48
N GLY A 169 -2.63 -19.59 9.97
CA GLY A 169 -2.23 -18.40 9.20
C GLY A 169 -3.08 -18.19 7.95
N ARG A 170 -3.38 -19.25 7.18
CA ARG A 170 -4.26 -19.17 6.00
C ARG A 170 -5.70 -18.81 6.39
N THR A 171 -6.24 -19.42 7.44
CA THR A 171 -7.58 -19.08 7.95
C THR A 171 -7.67 -17.61 8.36
N PHE A 172 -6.65 -17.12 9.06
CA PHE A 172 -6.53 -15.69 9.39
C PHE A 172 -6.45 -14.81 8.14
N ALA A 173 -5.59 -15.14 7.18
CA ALA A 173 -5.42 -14.37 5.93
C ALA A 173 -6.73 -14.23 5.17
N ASP A 174 -7.46 -15.35 4.99
CA ASP A 174 -8.75 -15.37 4.30
C ASP A 174 -9.82 -14.54 5.02
N ALA A 175 -9.90 -14.63 6.36
CA ALA A 175 -10.82 -13.85 7.17
C ALA A 175 -10.47 -12.36 7.10
N PHE A 176 -9.18 -12.02 7.16
CA PHE A 176 -8.69 -10.65 7.08
C PHE A 176 -9.01 -10.02 5.73
N ASP A 177 -8.83 -10.75 4.61
CA ASP A 177 -9.16 -10.29 3.26
C ASP A 177 -10.66 -10.04 3.08
N ARG A 178 -11.52 -10.94 3.58
CA ARG A 178 -12.96 -10.74 3.54
C ARG A 178 -13.42 -9.55 4.40
N ALA A 179 -12.85 -9.42 5.60
CA ALA A 179 -13.15 -8.30 6.49
C ALA A 179 -12.74 -6.95 5.87
N GLN A 180 -11.59 -6.87 5.22
CA GLN A 180 -11.15 -5.67 4.49
C GLN A 180 -12.12 -5.26 3.37
N LYS A 181 -12.63 -6.23 2.58
CA LYS A 181 -13.64 -5.97 1.55
C LYS A 181 -14.91 -5.38 2.15
N SER A 182 -15.29 -5.85 3.35
CA SER A 182 -16.44 -5.30 4.10
C SER A 182 -16.20 -3.85 4.56
N VAL A 183 -15.00 -3.56 5.08
CA VAL A 183 -14.61 -2.21 5.49
C VAL A 183 -14.67 -1.21 4.33
N ILE A 184 -14.14 -1.60 3.15
CA ILE A 184 -14.16 -0.75 1.96
C ILE A 184 -15.58 -0.39 1.54
N GLY A 185 -16.47 -1.35 1.55
CA GLY A 185 -17.84 -1.06 1.19
C GLY A 185 -18.58 -0.24 2.24
N ALA A 186 -18.35 -0.47 3.52
CA ALA A 186 -18.88 0.39 4.58
C ALA A 186 -18.37 1.82 4.37
N PHE A 187 -17.09 2.00 4.06
CA PHE A 187 -16.53 3.31 3.74
C PHE A 187 -17.14 3.92 2.48
N ALA A 188 -17.37 3.14 1.42
CA ALA A 188 -17.96 3.63 0.19
C ALA A 188 -19.44 4.03 0.36
N LEU A 189 -20.21 3.25 1.11
CA LEU A 189 -21.63 3.48 1.37
C LEU A 189 -21.89 4.54 2.45
N GLY A 190 -20.94 4.75 3.37
CA GLY A 190 -21.10 5.71 4.48
C GLY A 190 -22.33 5.44 5.30
N SER A 191 -23.26 6.42 5.44
CA SER A 191 -24.49 6.28 6.22
C SER A 191 -25.46 5.18 5.69
N ALA A 192 -25.25 4.69 4.47
CA ALA A 192 -25.98 3.59 3.88
C ALA A 192 -25.27 2.22 4.03
N ALA A 193 -24.23 2.13 4.87
CA ALA A 193 -23.47 0.90 5.09
C ALA A 193 -24.32 -0.28 5.60
N TRP A 194 -25.46 -0.01 6.23
CA TRP A 194 -26.43 -1.02 6.65
C TRP A 194 -27.08 -1.77 5.49
N LEU A 195 -27.03 -1.24 4.26
CA LEU A 195 -27.49 -1.91 3.04
C LEU A 195 -26.48 -2.92 2.48
N ASP A 196 -25.31 -3.01 3.10
CA ASP A 196 -24.29 -3.96 2.64
C ASP A 196 -24.68 -5.39 2.97
N PRO A 197 -24.84 -6.28 1.97
CA PRO A 197 -25.30 -7.65 2.17
C PRO A 197 -24.24 -8.58 2.81
N ARG A 198 -23.06 -8.06 3.18
CA ARG A 198 -21.97 -8.88 3.71
C ARG A 198 -22.27 -9.34 5.13
N SER A 199 -22.92 -10.50 5.22
CA SER A 199 -23.42 -11.11 6.46
C SER A 199 -22.32 -11.64 7.39
N ASN A 200 -21.07 -11.84 6.91
CA ASN A 200 -20.04 -12.58 7.62
C ASN A 200 -18.99 -11.68 8.30
N PHE A 201 -19.12 -10.34 8.24
CA PHE A 201 -18.11 -9.43 8.81
C PHE A 201 -17.81 -9.71 10.29
N LYS A 202 -18.84 -9.97 11.11
CA LYS A 202 -18.65 -10.26 12.55
C LYS A 202 -17.85 -11.54 12.78
N GLN A 203 -18.09 -12.57 11.97
CA GLN A 203 -17.37 -13.84 12.05
C GLN A 203 -15.91 -13.64 11.62
N ASP A 204 -15.67 -12.97 10.50
CA ASP A 204 -14.32 -12.68 10.00
C ASP A 204 -13.56 -11.81 11.01
N GLN A 205 -14.22 -10.80 11.58
CA GLN A 205 -13.66 -9.95 12.64
C GLN A 205 -13.28 -10.79 13.88
N SER A 206 -14.17 -11.70 14.33
CA SER A 206 -13.88 -12.58 15.47
C SER A 206 -12.64 -13.44 15.21
N THR A 207 -12.55 -14.06 14.03
CA THR A 207 -11.39 -14.86 13.62
C THR A 207 -10.10 -14.04 13.65
N VAL A 208 -10.13 -12.80 13.12
CA VAL A 208 -8.98 -11.90 13.13
C VAL A 208 -8.58 -11.50 14.54
N GLN A 209 -9.57 -11.16 15.38
CA GLN A 209 -9.32 -10.75 16.76
C GLN A 209 -8.79 -11.89 17.63
N GLU A 210 -9.31 -13.10 17.45
CA GLU A 210 -8.87 -14.30 18.18
C GLU A 210 -7.41 -14.63 17.84
N PHE A 211 -7.07 -14.63 16.54
CA PHE A 211 -5.70 -14.83 16.07
C PHE A 211 -4.74 -13.80 16.69
N MET A 212 -5.10 -12.52 16.65
CA MET A 212 -4.27 -11.44 17.18
C MET A 212 -4.15 -11.48 18.71
N SER A 213 -5.18 -11.93 19.42
CA SER A 213 -5.17 -12.00 20.89
C SER A 213 -4.08 -12.93 21.42
N GLY A 214 -3.79 -14.03 20.70
CA GLY A 214 -2.70 -14.94 21.04
C GLY A 214 -1.33 -14.24 21.08
N TYR A 215 -1.05 -13.40 20.09
CA TYR A 215 0.22 -12.62 20.04
C TYR A 215 0.27 -11.50 21.09
N VAL A 216 -0.86 -10.83 21.34
CA VAL A 216 -0.96 -9.82 22.40
C VAL A 216 -0.74 -10.45 23.79
N ASP A 217 -1.34 -11.62 24.05
CA ASP A 217 -1.15 -12.34 25.30
C ASP A 217 0.30 -12.75 25.50
N LYS A 218 0.93 -13.27 24.43
CA LYS A 218 2.34 -13.63 24.46
C LYS A 218 3.23 -12.41 24.75
N ALA A 219 3.01 -11.29 24.07
CA ALA A 219 3.78 -10.07 24.27
C ALA A 219 3.64 -9.49 25.69
N LEU A 220 2.47 -9.63 26.32
CA LEU A 220 2.23 -9.16 27.68
C LEU A 220 2.68 -10.17 28.75
N SER A 221 2.70 -11.49 28.45
CA SER A 221 3.12 -12.56 29.36
C SER A 221 4.62 -12.82 29.34
N THR A 222 5.35 -12.26 28.38
CA THR A 222 6.81 -12.30 28.38
C THR A 222 7.28 -11.47 29.57
N ASP A 223 7.00 -12.04 30.74
CA ASP A 223 7.46 -11.50 32.02
C ASP A 223 8.94 -11.22 31.90
N LYS A 224 9.30 -10.04 32.33
CA LYS A 224 10.53 -9.56 32.98
C LYS A 224 11.48 -10.66 33.52
N ILE A 225 11.47 -11.85 32.90
CA ILE A 225 12.34 -12.97 33.22
C ILE A 225 13.70 -12.64 32.65
N GLU A 226 14.58 -12.31 33.57
CA GLU A 226 16.03 -12.42 33.58
C GLU A 226 16.68 -12.73 32.22
N VAL A 227 17.45 -11.70 31.76
CA VAL A 227 18.63 -11.88 30.87
C VAL A 227 18.63 -13.20 30.09
N ARG A 228 17.77 -13.30 29.09
CA ARG A 228 17.99 -14.27 28.02
C ARG A 228 19.19 -13.81 27.20
N ASP A 229 20.04 -14.75 26.89
CA ASP A 229 21.26 -14.54 26.12
C ASP A 229 21.03 -13.61 24.93
N ARG A 230 21.59 -12.40 24.97
CA ARG A 230 21.38 -11.32 23.98
C ARG A 230 21.78 -11.68 22.54
N TYR A 231 22.25 -12.88 22.30
CA TYR A 231 22.70 -13.38 20.99
C TYR A 231 21.67 -14.18 20.23
N GLN A 232 20.43 -14.40 20.78
CA GLN A 232 19.35 -15.17 20.12
C GLN A 232 17.99 -14.46 20.12
N GLU A 233 17.87 -13.22 20.58
CA GLU A 233 16.58 -12.53 20.61
C GLU A 233 16.27 -11.93 19.24
N ARG A 234 15.35 -12.60 18.53
CA ARG A 234 14.73 -12.07 17.33
C ARG A 234 13.87 -10.86 17.71
N TYR A 235 14.02 -9.75 16.98
CA TYR A 235 13.20 -8.55 17.17
C TYR A 235 11.71 -8.87 17.06
N SER A 236 10.90 -8.39 18.00
CA SER A 236 9.44 -8.43 17.97
C SER A 236 8.87 -7.05 18.26
N PHE A 237 8.13 -6.51 17.28
CA PHE A 237 7.45 -5.22 17.47
C PHE A 237 6.42 -5.31 18.62
N ALA A 238 5.70 -6.43 18.75
CA ALA A 238 4.68 -6.63 19.80
C ALA A 238 5.30 -6.52 21.20
N GLU A 239 6.49 -7.11 21.41
CA GLU A 239 7.22 -7.01 22.67
C GLU A 239 7.70 -5.59 22.96
N GLU A 240 8.27 -4.90 21.96
CA GLU A 240 8.68 -3.50 22.13
C GLU A 240 7.47 -2.60 22.43
N PHE A 241 6.33 -2.88 21.80
CA PHE A 241 5.13 -2.11 22.01
C PHE A 241 4.51 -2.36 23.41
N SER A 242 4.58 -3.60 23.93
CA SER A 242 4.11 -3.95 25.26
C SER A 242 4.92 -3.26 26.39
N LYS A 243 6.19 -2.88 26.13
CA LYS A 243 6.99 -2.07 27.05
C LYS A 243 6.48 -0.64 27.20
N LEU A 244 5.72 -0.14 26.22
CA LEU A 244 5.20 1.24 26.18
C LEU A 244 3.76 1.35 26.74
N THR A 245 3.00 0.25 26.74
CA THR A 245 1.61 0.20 27.21
C THR A 245 1.18 -1.23 27.52
N GLU A 246 0.34 -1.40 28.55
CA GLU A 246 -0.31 -2.67 28.90
C GLU A 246 -1.75 -2.75 28.35
N ASP A 247 -2.21 -1.70 27.65
CA ASP A 247 -3.55 -1.64 27.07
C ASP A 247 -3.62 -2.60 25.85
N ARG A 248 -4.30 -3.74 26.08
CA ARG A 248 -4.47 -4.83 25.11
C ARG A 248 -5.11 -4.38 23.80
N GLU A 249 -6.12 -3.50 23.90
CA GLU A 249 -6.84 -2.99 22.74
C GLU A 249 -5.94 -2.08 21.91
N LEU A 250 -5.15 -1.24 22.57
CA LEU A 250 -4.18 -0.36 21.90
C LEU A 250 -3.06 -1.16 21.23
N ILE A 251 -2.55 -2.21 21.88
CA ILE A 251 -1.53 -3.10 21.29
C ILE A 251 -2.13 -3.83 20.09
N ARG A 252 -3.28 -4.45 20.22
CA ARG A 252 -3.96 -5.19 19.14
C ARG A 252 -4.25 -4.27 17.95
N GLY A 253 -4.82 -3.09 18.18
CA GLY A 253 -5.09 -2.10 17.16
C GLY A 253 -3.81 -1.64 16.45
N GLY A 254 -2.74 -1.36 17.21
CA GLY A 254 -1.45 -0.99 16.64
C GLY A 254 -0.87 -2.06 15.72
N LEU A 255 -0.90 -3.31 16.16
CA LEU A 255 -0.43 -4.47 15.38
C LEU A 255 -1.26 -4.68 14.10
N LEU A 256 -2.59 -4.60 14.19
CA LEU A 256 -3.49 -4.73 13.02
C LEU A 256 -3.31 -3.59 12.03
N ASN A 257 -3.11 -2.34 12.50
CA ASN A 257 -2.79 -1.22 11.63
C ASN A 257 -1.50 -1.46 10.84
N LEU A 258 -0.45 -1.97 11.50
CA LEU A 258 0.84 -2.22 10.86
C LEU A 258 0.80 -3.43 9.93
N LEU A 259 0.10 -4.50 10.30
CA LEU A 259 -0.08 -5.66 9.45
C LEU A 259 -0.83 -5.31 8.16
N LEU A 260 -1.93 -4.55 8.26
CA LEU A 260 -2.65 -4.02 7.11
C LEU A 260 -1.74 -3.20 6.20
N ALA A 261 -0.91 -2.33 6.80
CA ALA A 261 -0.01 -1.46 6.04
C ALA A 261 1.10 -2.24 5.32
N GLY A 262 1.72 -3.21 5.97
CA GLY A 262 2.92 -3.89 5.46
C GLY A 262 2.62 -5.00 4.46
N ARG A 263 1.55 -5.77 4.69
CA ARG A 263 1.19 -6.91 3.85
C ARG A 263 0.73 -6.47 2.46
N ASP A 264 -0.38 -5.76 2.39
CA ASP A 264 -1.11 -5.58 1.13
C ASP A 264 -0.44 -4.57 0.19
N THR A 265 0.19 -3.53 0.73
CA THR A 265 0.82 -2.51 -0.10
C THR A 265 2.11 -3.01 -0.75
N THR A 266 2.90 -3.81 -0.04
CA THR A 266 4.16 -4.35 -0.56
C THR A 266 3.89 -5.49 -1.55
N SER A 267 2.92 -6.37 -1.27
CA SER A 267 2.50 -7.39 -2.25
C SER A 267 1.94 -6.76 -3.52
N SER A 268 1.16 -5.67 -3.41
CA SER A 268 0.66 -4.90 -4.57
C SER A 268 1.80 -4.31 -5.39
N LEU A 269 2.81 -3.71 -4.73
CA LEU A 269 4.00 -3.19 -5.40
C LEU A 269 4.72 -4.29 -6.19
N LEU A 270 5.01 -5.43 -5.56
CA LEU A 270 5.69 -6.56 -6.21
C LEU A 270 4.87 -7.12 -7.36
N SER A 271 3.57 -7.32 -7.18
CA SER A 271 2.66 -7.84 -8.22
C SER A 271 2.61 -6.91 -9.43
N ASN A 272 2.45 -5.61 -9.21
CA ASN A 272 2.43 -4.62 -10.29
C ASN A 272 3.79 -4.50 -10.99
N LEU A 273 4.89 -4.56 -10.25
CA LEU A 273 6.23 -4.50 -10.82
C LEU A 273 6.51 -5.72 -11.71
N PHE A 274 6.23 -6.94 -11.24
CA PHE A 274 6.44 -8.15 -12.05
C PHE A 274 5.46 -8.24 -13.23
N PHE A 275 4.25 -7.73 -13.09
CA PHE A 275 3.34 -7.54 -14.22
C PHE A 275 3.96 -6.66 -15.32
N MET A 276 4.66 -5.58 -14.94
CA MET A 276 5.33 -4.69 -15.89
C MET A 276 6.61 -5.33 -16.44
N LEU A 277 7.47 -5.89 -15.58
CA LEU A 277 8.73 -6.52 -15.99
C LEU A 277 8.50 -7.67 -16.99
N ALA A 278 7.46 -8.48 -16.81
CA ALA A 278 7.11 -9.56 -17.72
C ALA A 278 6.69 -9.08 -19.12
N ARG A 279 6.28 -7.82 -19.25
CA ARG A 279 5.86 -7.18 -20.51
C ARG A 279 6.96 -6.32 -21.15
N HIS A 280 8.06 -6.09 -20.41
CA HIS A 280 9.19 -5.28 -20.83
C HIS A 280 10.49 -6.08 -20.70
N PRO A 281 10.73 -7.06 -21.59
CA PRO A 281 11.89 -7.96 -21.48
C PRO A 281 13.23 -7.20 -21.54
N ASP A 282 13.32 -6.11 -22.30
CA ASP A 282 14.53 -5.28 -22.36
C ASP A 282 14.82 -4.60 -21.01
N THR A 283 13.77 -4.15 -20.30
CA THR A 283 13.90 -3.61 -18.95
C THR A 283 14.35 -4.69 -17.97
N TYR A 284 13.78 -5.91 -18.06
CA TYR A 284 14.22 -7.02 -17.25
C TYR A 284 15.68 -7.38 -17.50
N ALA A 285 16.11 -7.40 -18.76
CA ALA A 285 17.49 -7.70 -19.13
C ALA A 285 18.48 -6.66 -18.55
N LYS A 286 18.17 -5.36 -18.64
CA LYS A 286 18.98 -4.29 -18.00
C LYS A 286 19.05 -4.44 -16.51
N LEU A 287 17.91 -4.74 -15.84
CA LEU A 287 17.85 -5.00 -14.40
C LEU A 287 18.70 -6.22 -14.02
N ALA A 288 18.60 -7.30 -14.80
CA ALA A 288 19.40 -8.51 -14.59
C ALA A 288 20.89 -8.25 -14.74
N GLU A 289 21.29 -7.38 -15.67
CA GLU A 289 22.69 -6.98 -15.82
C GLU A 289 23.18 -6.17 -14.61
N GLU A 290 22.41 -5.20 -14.12
CA GLU A 290 22.78 -4.46 -12.91
C GLU A 290 22.93 -5.40 -11.69
N VAL A 291 21.98 -6.32 -11.49
CA VAL A 291 22.06 -7.29 -10.40
C VAL A 291 23.30 -8.19 -10.52
N ARG A 292 23.60 -8.70 -11.73
CA ARG A 292 24.77 -9.58 -11.95
C ARG A 292 26.09 -8.86 -11.70
N THR A 293 26.17 -7.57 -12.00
CA THR A 293 27.41 -6.80 -11.82
C THR A 293 27.60 -6.32 -10.38
N THR A 294 26.52 -6.20 -9.60
CA THR A 294 26.57 -5.64 -8.25
C THR A 294 26.69 -6.72 -7.18
N VAL A 295 26.00 -7.85 -7.32
CA VAL A 295 26.00 -8.92 -6.30
C VAL A 295 26.71 -10.18 -6.80
N PRO A 296 27.39 -10.92 -5.91
CA PRO A 296 28.09 -12.15 -6.30
C PRO A 296 27.16 -13.13 -6.98
N GLN A 297 27.66 -13.81 -8.04
CA GLN A 297 26.89 -14.84 -8.76
C GLN A 297 26.74 -16.15 -7.98
N THR A 298 27.28 -16.22 -6.77
CA THR A 298 27.29 -17.40 -5.90
C THR A 298 25.95 -17.74 -5.24
N GLY A 299 24.88 -16.96 -5.54
CA GLY A 299 23.58 -17.14 -4.91
C GLY A 299 23.48 -16.57 -3.49
N GLU A 300 24.53 -15.93 -2.99
CA GLU A 300 24.49 -15.22 -1.71
C GLU A 300 23.48 -14.07 -1.72
N PRO A 301 22.79 -13.86 -0.60
CA PRO A 301 21.88 -12.73 -0.47
C PRO A 301 22.62 -11.37 -0.62
N PRO A 302 21.98 -10.36 -1.25
CA PRO A 302 22.56 -9.03 -1.35
C PRO A 302 22.65 -8.39 0.03
N THR A 303 23.66 -7.55 0.21
CA THR A 303 23.75 -6.66 1.36
C THR A 303 22.87 -5.42 1.16
N LEU A 304 22.61 -4.70 2.24
CA LEU A 304 21.88 -3.42 2.15
C LEU A 304 22.65 -2.38 1.31
N GLU A 305 23.98 -2.41 1.32
CA GLU A 305 24.81 -1.54 0.51
C GLU A 305 24.67 -1.86 -0.99
N ASP A 306 24.68 -3.14 -1.34
CA ASP A 306 24.43 -3.60 -2.71
C ASP A 306 23.07 -3.05 -3.21
N LEU A 307 22.00 -3.26 -2.44
CA LEU A 307 20.65 -2.78 -2.80
C LEU A 307 20.58 -1.25 -2.95
N ARG A 308 21.32 -0.51 -2.12
CA ARG A 308 21.40 0.95 -2.20
C ARG A 308 22.19 1.44 -3.42
N SER A 309 23.15 0.66 -3.90
CA SER A 309 23.96 0.99 -5.07
C SER A 309 23.23 0.80 -6.40
N MET A 310 22.23 -0.12 -6.45
CA MET A 310 21.47 -0.47 -7.65
C MET A 310 20.50 0.65 -8.05
N LYS A 311 20.91 1.50 -8.97
CA LYS A 311 20.12 2.66 -9.42
C LYS A 311 18.97 2.25 -10.34
N TYR A 312 19.21 1.28 -11.22
CA TYR A 312 18.20 0.82 -12.17
C TYR A 312 17.08 0.04 -11.47
N LEU A 313 17.43 -0.83 -10.51
CA LEU A 313 16.46 -1.47 -9.63
C LEU A 313 15.55 -0.44 -8.94
N ARG A 314 16.15 0.61 -8.37
CA ARG A 314 15.39 1.70 -7.77
C ARG A 314 14.52 2.43 -8.79
N GLY A 315 15.01 2.61 -10.02
CA GLY A 315 14.26 3.18 -11.14
C GLY A 315 13.02 2.34 -11.49
N CYS A 316 13.17 1.02 -11.60
CA CYS A 316 12.06 0.10 -11.86
C CYS A 316 10.98 0.14 -10.75
N ILE A 317 11.42 0.16 -9.48
CA ILE A 317 10.50 0.27 -8.34
C ILE A 317 9.75 1.61 -8.35
N ASN A 318 10.45 2.72 -8.55
CA ASN A 318 9.83 4.04 -8.60
C ASN A 318 8.86 4.18 -9.77
N GLU A 319 9.19 3.61 -10.93
CA GLU A 319 8.30 3.66 -12.10
C GLU A 319 7.05 2.80 -11.91
N SER A 320 7.18 1.63 -11.29
CA SER A 320 6.01 0.84 -10.87
C SER A 320 5.15 1.60 -9.87
N LEU A 321 5.74 2.24 -8.86
CA LEU A 321 5.05 3.08 -7.87
C LEU A 321 4.39 4.32 -8.52
N ARG A 322 4.95 4.84 -9.59
CA ARG A 322 4.36 5.94 -10.34
C ARG A 322 3.12 5.49 -11.10
N LEU A 323 3.25 4.45 -11.92
CA LEU A 323 2.16 3.97 -12.77
C LEU A 323 1.07 3.25 -11.97
N HIS A 324 1.47 2.41 -11.03
CA HIS A 324 0.57 1.54 -10.28
C HIS A 324 0.77 1.71 -8.77
N PRO A 325 0.52 2.93 -8.22
CA PRO A 325 0.69 3.17 -6.79
C PRO A 325 -0.26 2.26 -5.99
N PRO A 326 0.25 1.53 -4.97
CA PRO A 326 -0.60 0.68 -4.12
C PRO A 326 -1.73 1.43 -3.43
N ILE A 327 -1.56 2.74 -3.18
CA ILE A 327 -2.63 3.62 -2.70
C ILE A 327 -2.90 4.68 -3.78
N PRO A 328 -3.73 4.36 -4.80
CA PRO A 328 -3.89 5.23 -5.99
C PRO A 328 -4.74 6.48 -5.73
N ARG A 329 -5.44 6.50 -4.60
CA ARG A 329 -6.27 7.63 -4.17
C ARG A 329 -6.38 7.67 -2.65
N ASN A 330 -6.60 8.85 -2.11
CA ASN A 330 -6.87 9.02 -0.69
C ASN A 330 -7.79 10.23 -0.48
N SER A 331 -8.20 10.48 0.74
CA SER A 331 -9.04 11.64 1.07
C SER A 331 -8.72 12.19 2.46
N ARG A 332 -9.14 13.42 2.66
CA ARG A 332 -9.22 14.06 3.98
C ARG A 332 -10.58 14.72 4.12
N GLU A 333 -10.97 14.96 5.36
CA GLU A 333 -12.13 15.73 5.71
C GLU A 333 -11.67 17.07 6.28
N ALA A 334 -12.27 18.17 5.83
CA ALA A 334 -12.03 19.49 6.42
C ALA A 334 -12.57 19.50 7.85
N LEU A 335 -11.72 19.72 8.84
CA LEU A 335 -12.07 19.74 10.27
C LEU A 335 -12.61 21.08 10.72
N ARG A 336 -12.53 22.10 9.88
CA ARG A 336 -13.05 23.46 10.01
C ARG A 336 -13.16 24.10 8.63
N ASP A 337 -13.80 25.27 8.56
CA ASP A 337 -13.78 26.08 7.35
C ASP A 337 -12.33 26.43 6.98
N THR A 338 -11.96 26.14 5.73
CA THR A 338 -10.60 26.31 5.23
C THR A 338 -10.59 26.60 3.72
N THR A 339 -9.44 26.49 3.07
CA THR A 339 -9.30 26.74 1.63
C THR A 339 -8.40 25.71 0.96
N LEU A 340 -8.57 25.57 -0.35
CA LEU A 340 -7.54 25.00 -1.23
C LEU A 340 -6.89 26.15 -2.01
N PRO A 341 -5.56 26.14 -2.23
CA PRO A 341 -4.85 27.23 -2.90
C PRO A 341 -5.28 27.51 -4.34
N THR A 342 -5.74 26.49 -5.06
CA THR A 342 -6.07 26.57 -6.49
C THR A 342 -7.38 25.85 -6.79
N GLY A 343 -7.93 26.11 -8.02
CA GLY A 343 -9.13 25.45 -8.54
C GLY A 343 -10.33 26.40 -8.64
N GLY A 344 -10.24 27.63 -8.11
CA GLY A 344 -11.24 28.68 -8.22
C GLY A 344 -10.94 29.66 -9.36
N GLY A 345 -11.87 30.55 -9.62
CA GLY A 345 -11.79 31.51 -10.72
C GLY A 345 -11.97 30.90 -12.11
N PRO A 346 -11.99 31.73 -13.16
CA PRO A 346 -12.17 31.27 -14.53
C PRO A 346 -11.01 30.36 -15.02
N ASP A 347 -9.82 30.62 -14.55
CA ASP A 347 -8.59 29.92 -14.98
C ASP A 347 -8.17 28.81 -14.00
N GLY A 348 -8.94 28.55 -12.94
CA GLY A 348 -8.62 27.53 -11.93
C GLY A 348 -7.43 27.88 -11.03
N THR A 349 -6.96 29.14 -11.01
CA THR A 349 -5.77 29.58 -10.26
C THR A 349 -6.09 30.22 -8.92
N GLU A 350 -7.36 30.59 -8.69
CA GLU A 350 -7.79 31.22 -7.45
C GLU A 350 -8.05 30.18 -6.35
N PRO A 351 -7.98 30.59 -5.07
CA PRO A 351 -8.35 29.73 -3.95
C PRO A 351 -9.82 29.30 -3.99
N ILE A 352 -10.09 28.11 -3.45
CA ILE A 352 -11.45 27.57 -3.25
C ILE A 352 -11.74 27.53 -1.76
N PHE A 353 -12.91 28.05 -1.37
CA PHE A 353 -13.44 27.86 -0.02
C PHE A 353 -13.89 26.40 0.19
N VAL A 354 -13.49 25.82 1.32
CA VAL A 354 -13.81 24.44 1.71
C VAL A 354 -14.53 24.47 3.06
N PRO A 355 -15.86 24.27 3.07
CA PRO A 355 -16.63 24.20 4.31
C PRO A 355 -16.18 23.03 5.21
N GLU A 356 -16.34 23.21 6.53
CA GLU A 356 -16.18 22.12 7.50
C GLU A 356 -16.99 20.87 7.10
N GLY A 357 -16.44 19.69 7.32
CA GLY A 357 -17.04 18.39 6.97
C GLY A 357 -16.96 18.03 5.49
N THR A 358 -16.42 18.90 4.63
CA THR A 358 -16.24 18.59 3.21
C THR A 358 -15.16 17.52 3.02
N GLN A 359 -15.49 16.47 2.28
CA GLN A 359 -14.52 15.45 1.85
C GLN A 359 -13.70 15.98 0.67
N VAL A 360 -12.40 16.07 0.83
CA VAL A 360 -11.45 16.39 -0.24
C VAL A 360 -10.67 15.13 -0.61
N GLY A 361 -10.99 14.58 -1.78
CA GLY A 361 -10.30 13.45 -2.37
C GLY A 361 -9.13 13.92 -3.24
N TYR A 362 -8.04 13.15 -3.24
CA TYR A 362 -6.95 13.34 -4.19
C TYR A 362 -6.57 12.00 -4.83
N GLN A 363 -6.31 12.07 -6.15
CA GLN A 363 -6.02 10.88 -6.93
C GLN A 363 -4.55 10.85 -7.38
N ILE A 364 -3.77 10.06 -6.67
CA ILE A 364 -2.34 9.85 -6.94
C ILE A 364 -2.13 9.24 -8.32
N PHE A 365 -2.99 8.28 -8.71
CA PHE A 365 -2.94 7.63 -10.03
C PHE A 365 -2.97 8.63 -11.20
N SER A 366 -3.87 9.63 -11.16
CA SER A 366 -3.93 10.68 -12.19
C SER A 366 -2.77 11.66 -12.06
N MET A 367 -2.42 12.07 -10.84
CA MET A 367 -1.31 12.99 -10.57
C MET A 367 0.02 12.43 -11.07
N HIS A 368 0.27 11.13 -10.90
CA HIS A 368 1.48 10.45 -11.37
C HIS A 368 1.53 10.27 -12.89
N ARG A 369 0.47 10.66 -13.62
CA ARG A 369 0.37 10.61 -15.08
C ARG A 369 0.24 11.98 -15.72
N ARG A 370 0.58 13.03 -14.99
CA ARG A 370 0.57 14.42 -15.50
C ARG A 370 1.63 14.59 -16.56
N LYS A 371 1.23 14.95 -17.77
CA LYS A 371 2.14 15.16 -18.90
C LYS A 371 3.05 16.37 -18.73
N ASP A 372 2.56 17.41 -18.05
CA ASP A 372 3.35 18.59 -17.69
C ASP A 372 4.51 18.29 -16.73
N VAL A 373 4.47 17.14 -16.03
CA VAL A 373 5.52 16.68 -15.10
C VAL A 373 6.36 15.56 -15.69
N TYR A 374 5.70 14.57 -16.33
CA TYR A 374 6.34 13.33 -16.75
C TYR A 374 6.56 13.21 -18.25
N GLY A 375 6.09 14.18 -19.05
CA GLY A 375 6.22 14.17 -20.51
C GLY A 375 5.08 13.45 -21.24
N GLU A 376 5.15 13.39 -22.56
CA GLU A 376 4.11 12.76 -23.39
C GLU A 376 3.99 11.25 -23.17
N ASP A 377 5.07 10.60 -22.76
CA ASP A 377 5.19 9.19 -22.40
C ASP A 377 4.79 8.90 -20.94
N ALA A 378 4.00 9.78 -20.32
CA ALA A 378 3.58 9.66 -18.90
C ALA A 378 2.80 8.36 -18.59
N ASP A 379 2.20 7.71 -19.57
CA ASP A 379 1.49 6.44 -19.41
C ASP A 379 2.38 5.21 -19.67
N ASP A 380 3.63 5.38 -20.14
CA ASP A 380 4.55 4.31 -20.45
C ASP A 380 5.42 3.93 -19.25
N PHE A 381 5.90 2.67 -19.22
CA PHE A 381 6.81 2.17 -18.20
C PHE A 381 8.27 2.40 -18.61
N VAL A 382 8.87 3.48 -18.14
CA VAL A 382 10.22 3.94 -18.50
C VAL A 382 11.06 4.17 -17.24
N PRO A 383 11.75 3.14 -16.71
CA PRO A 383 12.61 3.26 -15.52
C PRO A 383 13.75 4.26 -15.67
N GLU A 384 14.23 4.48 -16.90
CA GLU A 384 15.28 5.44 -17.26
C GLU A 384 14.93 6.87 -16.87
N ARG A 385 13.66 7.19 -16.76
CA ARG A 385 13.13 8.46 -16.24
C ARG A 385 13.73 8.84 -14.88
N TRP A 386 14.07 7.84 -14.06
CA TRP A 386 14.61 8.01 -12.71
C TRP A 386 16.14 7.99 -12.65
N THR A 387 16.79 7.48 -13.69
CA THR A 387 18.24 7.27 -13.71
C THR A 387 18.96 8.21 -14.67
N GLU A 388 18.33 8.58 -15.78
CA GLU A 388 18.98 9.31 -16.87
C GLU A 388 18.45 10.74 -17.04
N SER A 389 17.27 11.05 -16.50
CA SER A 389 16.68 12.39 -16.60
C SER A 389 16.89 13.24 -15.34
N ASN A 390 16.74 14.57 -15.49
CA ASN A 390 16.74 15.51 -14.37
C ASN A 390 15.37 15.65 -13.71
N LEU A 391 14.54 14.59 -13.75
CA LEU A 391 13.18 14.60 -13.21
C LEU A 391 13.17 14.97 -11.71
N ARG A 392 12.42 15.99 -11.35
CA ARG A 392 12.22 16.46 -9.96
C ARG A 392 10.72 16.67 -9.72
N PRO A 393 9.93 15.60 -9.60
CA PRO A 393 8.47 15.71 -9.59
C PRO A 393 7.95 16.35 -8.29
N GLY A 394 8.73 16.39 -7.22
CA GLY A 394 8.32 16.99 -5.94
C GLY A 394 7.01 16.41 -5.44
N TRP A 395 6.04 17.27 -5.17
CA TRP A 395 4.71 16.89 -4.69
C TRP A 395 3.82 16.21 -5.76
N ALA A 396 4.27 16.12 -7.01
CA ALA A 396 3.58 15.34 -8.03
C ALA A 396 3.94 13.84 -7.97
N PHE A 397 4.87 13.40 -7.08
CA PHE A 397 5.20 11.99 -6.85
C PHE A 397 5.04 11.62 -5.38
N LEU A 398 3.94 10.95 -5.04
CA LEU A 398 3.54 10.66 -3.66
C LEU A 398 3.19 9.17 -3.44
N PRO A 399 4.07 8.22 -3.78
CA PRO A 399 3.77 6.79 -3.60
C PRO A 399 3.63 6.40 -2.12
N PHE A 400 4.20 7.19 -1.21
CA PHE A 400 4.18 6.99 0.24
C PHE A 400 3.42 8.09 0.98
N ASN A 401 2.55 8.84 0.27
CA ASN A 401 1.89 10.02 0.79
C ASN A 401 2.91 11.12 1.16
N GLY A 402 2.48 12.16 1.90
CA GLY A 402 3.34 13.28 2.27
C GLY A 402 2.96 13.94 3.60
N GLY A 403 3.78 14.90 4.02
CA GLY A 403 3.56 15.66 5.25
C GLY A 403 3.72 14.83 6.54
N PRO A 404 3.13 15.27 7.67
CA PRO A 404 3.26 14.58 8.95
C PRO A 404 2.75 13.12 8.94
N ARG A 405 1.79 12.80 8.06
CA ARG A 405 1.24 11.45 7.89
C ARG A 405 1.90 10.64 6.75
N ILE A 406 3.13 10.99 6.37
CA ILE A 406 3.94 10.19 5.44
C ILE A 406 4.08 8.76 5.96
N CYS A 407 4.16 7.78 5.05
CA CYS A 407 4.33 6.37 5.40
C CYS A 407 5.54 6.17 6.31
N ILE A 408 5.29 5.61 7.48
CA ILE A 408 6.34 5.35 8.47
C ILE A 408 7.22 4.16 8.05
N GLY A 409 6.63 3.18 7.35
CA GLY A 409 7.30 1.97 6.84
C GLY A 409 7.93 2.14 5.46
N GLN A 410 8.07 3.37 4.92
CA GLN A 410 8.58 3.59 3.56
C GLN A 410 9.91 2.88 3.31
N GLN A 411 10.87 3.01 4.22
CA GLN A 411 12.19 2.40 4.05
C GLN A 411 12.12 0.87 4.14
N PHE A 412 11.30 0.33 5.04
CA PHE A 412 11.07 -1.11 5.13
C PHE A 412 10.49 -1.66 3.82
N ALA A 413 9.44 -1.05 3.30
CA ALA A 413 8.80 -1.47 2.05
C ALA A 413 9.77 -1.42 0.85
N LEU A 414 10.62 -0.37 0.77
CA LEU A 414 11.61 -0.24 -0.29
C LEU A 414 12.76 -1.25 -0.15
N ASN A 415 13.24 -1.50 1.07
CA ASN A 415 14.26 -2.52 1.33
C ASN A 415 13.72 -3.90 0.97
N LEU A 416 12.51 -4.24 1.44
CA LEU A 416 11.86 -5.51 1.15
C LEU A 416 11.64 -5.70 -0.36
N ALA A 417 11.05 -4.72 -1.05
CA ALA A 417 10.83 -4.82 -2.49
C ALA A 417 12.15 -4.96 -3.25
N SER A 418 13.18 -4.16 -2.91
CA SER A 418 14.49 -4.26 -3.53
C SER A 418 15.13 -5.61 -3.33
N TYR A 419 15.05 -6.14 -2.09
CA TYR A 419 15.58 -7.47 -1.76
C TYR A 419 14.92 -8.57 -2.57
N ILE A 420 13.59 -8.63 -2.56
CA ILE A 420 12.84 -9.68 -3.27
C ILE A 420 13.08 -9.62 -4.79
N VAL A 421 13.07 -8.41 -5.38
CA VAL A 421 13.33 -8.25 -6.81
C VAL A 421 14.76 -8.70 -7.15
N CYS A 422 15.75 -8.26 -6.39
CA CYS A 422 17.14 -8.67 -6.58
C CYS A 422 17.28 -10.19 -6.49
N ARG A 423 16.73 -10.82 -5.44
CA ARG A 423 16.78 -12.28 -5.25
C ARG A 423 16.07 -13.05 -6.36
N VAL A 424 14.90 -12.60 -6.81
CA VAL A 424 14.22 -13.23 -7.94
C VAL A 424 15.10 -13.16 -9.21
N VAL A 425 15.67 -11.98 -9.49
CA VAL A 425 16.55 -11.78 -10.67
C VAL A 425 17.84 -12.62 -10.59
N GLN A 426 18.35 -12.92 -9.40
CA GLN A 426 19.49 -13.84 -9.25
C GLN A 426 19.15 -15.28 -9.66
N HIS A 427 17.90 -15.73 -9.50
CA HIS A 427 17.46 -17.11 -9.74
C HIS A 427 16.71 -17.28 -11.07
N ILE A 428 16.17 -16.21 -11.62
CA ILE A 428 15.32 -16.22 -12.82
C ILE A 428 16.01 -15.45 -13.93
N ASP A 429 16.25 -16.10 -15.06
CA ASP A 429 16.92 -15.50 -16.22
C ASP A 429 15.98 -14.57 -17.01
N SER A 430 14.71 -14.97 -17.14
CA SER A 430 13.69 -14.15 -17.81
C SER A 430 12.30 -14.41 -17.26
N VAL A 431 11.46 -13.39 -17.38
CA VAL A 431 10.05 -13.42 -16.98
C VAL A 431 9.21 -13.11 -18.21
N GLU A 432 8.32 -14.00 -18.57
CA GLU A 432 7.43 -13.85 -19.72
C GLU A 432 5.98 -13.70 -19.25
N SER A 433 5.24 -12.73 -19.82
CA SER A 433 3.83 -12.57 -19.51
C SER A 433 2.98 -13.66 -20.15
N CYS A 434 2.16 -14.31 -19.34
CA CYS A 434 1.17 -15.30 -19.81
C CYS A 434 -0.21 -14.68 -20.09
N ASP A 435 -0.39 -13.39 -19.82
CA ASP A 435 -1.59 -12.63 -20.11
C ASP A 435 -1.20 -11.31 -20.80
N LEU A 436 -1.73 -11.09 -22.01
CA LEU A 436 -1.46 -9.88 -22.81
C LEU A 436 -2.52 -8.79 -22.58
N SER A 437 -3.50 -9.02 -21.71
CA SER A 437 -4.53 -8.04 -21.39
C SER A 437 -3.89 -6.78 -20.77
N PRO A 438 -4.43 -5.58 -21.05
CA PRO A 438 -4.01 -4.36 -20.38
C PRO A 438 -4.17 -4.48 -18.87
N TRP A 439 -3.31 -3.79 -18.12
CA TRP A 439 -3.47 -3.69 -16.67
C TRP A 439 -4.85 -3.17 -16.30
N ARG A 440 -5.53 -3.88 -15.41
CA ARG A 440 -6.79 -3.48 -14.78
C ARG A 440 -6.61 -3.42 -13.28
N GLU A 441 -7.28 -2.49 -12.66
CA GLU A 441 -7.18 -2.29 -11.22
C GLU A 441 -7.95 -3.36 -10.43
N GLY A 442 -7.29 -3.97 -9.48
CA GLY A 442 -7.90 -4.72 -8.37
C GLY A 442 -7.99 -3.80 -7.16
N LEU A 443 -9.08 -3.02 -7.07
CA LEU A 443 -9.26 -2.04 -5.99
C LEU A 443 -9.70 -2.71 -4.69
N GLY A 444 -8.87 -2.55 -3.69
CA GLY A 444 -9.10 -2.88 -2.31
C GLY A 444 -8.79 -1.70 -1.38
N ILE A 445 -8.30 -1.98 -0.18
CA ILE A 445 -7.61 -0.97 0.65
C ILE A 445 -6.32 -0.54 -0.07
N SER A 446 -5.61 -1.50 -0.65
CA SER A 446 -4.56 -1.28 -1.65
C SER A 446 -5.07 -1.61 -3.06
N CYS A 447 -4.28 -1.30 -4.07
CA CYS A 447 -4.56 -1.56 -5.48
C CYS A 447 -3.45 -2.42 -6.08
N SER A 448 -3.81 -3.59 -6.56
CA SER A 448 -2.94 -4.48 -7.32
C SER A 448 -3.51 -4.75 -8.72
N THR A 449 -2.94 -5.67 -9.46
CA THR A 449 -3.54 -6.12 -10.71
C THR A 449 -4.87 -6.83 -10.42
N GLY A 450 -5.91 -6.53 -11.19
CA GLY A 450 -7.25 -7.12 -10.99
C GLY A 450 -7.36 -8.56 -11.49
N ASP A 451 -6.49 -8.92 -12.44
CA ASP A 451 -6.49 -10.22 -13.11
C ASP A 451 -5.31 -11.11 -12.71
N GLY A 452 -4.56 -10.70 -11.68
CA GLY A 452 -3.34 -11.37 -11.24
C GLY A 452 -2.08 -10.97 -12.04
N ALA A 453 -0.93 -11.49 -11.63
CA ALA A 453 0.35 -11.32 -12.29
C ALA A 453 0.82 -12.66 -12.87
N TRP A 454 0.15 -13.09 -13.95
CA TRP A 454 0.40 -14.38 -14.60
C TRP A 454 1.66 -14.34 -15.45
N VAL A 455 2.65 -15.13 -15.05
CA VAL A 455 3.96 -15.17 -15.68
C VAL A 455 4.45 -16.60 -15.87
N ARG A 456 5.40 -16.75 -16.78
CA ARG A 456 6.28 -17.92 -16.91
C ARG A 456 7.67 -17.48 -16.49
N LEU A 457 8.25 -18.23 -15.56
CA LEU A 457 9.57 -17.96 -15.03
C LEU A 457 10.57 -18.94 -15.65
N HIS A 458 11.62 -18.43 -16.26
CA HIS A 458 12.71 -19.23 -16.80
C HIS A 458 13.85 -19.22 -15.78
N GLN A 459 13.98 -20.35 -15.06
CA GLN A 459 15.01 -20.48 -14.05
C GLN A 459 16.40 -20.49 -14.69
N ARG A 460 17.33 -19.94 -13.97
CA ARG A 460 18.74 -19.97 -14.34
C ARG A 460 19.27 -21.41 -14.19
N VAL A 461 19.88 -21.95 -15.26
CA VAL A 461 20.52 -23.27 -15.30
C VAL A 461 21.92 -23.20 -14.69
#